data_b720c66007da80647720f1c469972bab
#
_entry.id   b720c66007da80647720f1c469972bab
#
_cell.length_a   1.000
_cell.length_b   1.000
_cell.length_c   1.000
_cell.angle_alpha   90.00
_cell.angle_beta   90.00
_cell.angle_gamma   90.00
#
_symmetry.space_group_name_H-M   'P 1'
#
loop_
_entity.id
_entity.type
_entity.pdbx_description
1 polymer ?
#
loop_
_entity_poly.entity_id
_entity_poly.type
_entity_poly.pdbx_seq_one_letter_code
_entity_poly.pdbx_strand_id
1 'polypeptide(L)'
;MVGAADRVLTSDGTDVAWKTREKIVSITIENPTASEDIAICFFFSAVTIKEIQATVVGTSPSVTIDPYHNTSRSGGGGATDILASATAITNTTTGQNLTSFNDATIPADSWLVLKTTAQTGTVTELQVTFRYTYD
;
A
#
# COMPACT_ATOMS: atom_id res chain seq x y z
N MET A 1 5.67 9.46 -31.81
CA MET A 1 5.63 9.96 -30.41
C MET A 1 5.91 8.82 -29.43
N VAL A 2 6.76 9.07 -28.49
CA VAL A 2 7.01 8.13 -27.39
C VAL A 2 6.00 8.40 -26.28
N GLY A 3 5.34 7.36 -25.76
CA GLY A 3 4.45 7.49 -24.62
C GLY A 3 5.20 7.86 -23.34
N ALA A 4 4.50 8.34 -22.33
CA ALA A 4 5.06 8.58 -21.02
C ALA A 4 5.57 7.25 -20.41
N ALA A 5 6.53 7.35 -19.49
CA ALA A 5 7.03 6.19 -18.80
C ALA A 5 5.88 5.39 -18.14
N ASP A 6 6.02 4.08 -18.16
CA ASP A 6 5.05 3.13 -17.58
C ASP A 6 3.62 3.22 -18.16
N ARG A 7 3.52 3.64 -19.42
CA ARG A 7 2.26 3.60 -20.15
C ARG A 7 2.33 2.55 -21.25
N VAL A 8 1.19 1.93 -21.54
CA VAL A 8 1.05 0.95 -22.61
C VAL A 8 0.07 1.43 -23.66
N LEU A 9 0.35 1.08 -24.92
CA LEU A 9 -0.56 1.33 -26.02
C LEU A 9 -1.62 0.22 -26.02
N THR A 10 -2.89 0.61 -25.92
CA THR A 10 -4.02 -0.31 -25.89
C THR A 10 -5.04 0.05 -26.95
N SER A 11 -5.88 -0.93 -27.34
CA SER A 11 -7.02 -0.71 -28.21
C SER A 11 -8.26 -1.32 -27.56
N ASP A 12 -9.38 -0.62 -27.67
CA ASP A 12 -10.69 -1.12 -27.26
C ASP A 12 -11.48 -1.73 -28.45
N GLY A 13 -10.83 -1.91 -29.59
CA GLY A 13 -11.42 -2.37 -30.83
C GLY A 13 -11.85 -1.27 -31.76
N THR A 14 -11.89 -0.04 -31.30
CA THR A 14 -12.28 1.15 -32.09
C THR A 14 -11.13 2.14 -32.20
N ASP A 15 -10.39 2.34 -31.12
CA ASP A 15 -9.35 3.34 -31.05
C ASP A 15 -8.11 2.80 -30.35
N VAL A 16 -7.01 3.51 -30.48
CA VAL A 16 -5.72 3.16 -29.85
C VAL A 16 -5.30 4.32 -28.95
N ALA A 17 -5.02 4.00 -27.67
CA ALA A 17 -4.66 5.03 -26.68
C ALA A 17 -3.55 4.56 -25.75
N TRP A 18 -2.76 5.50 -25.26
CA TRP A 18 -1.80 5.27 -24.18
C TRP A 18 -2.51 5.25 -22.85
N LYS A 19 -2.38 4.14 -22.11
CA LYS A 19 -2.92 4.00 -20.74
C LYS A 19 -1.79 3.82 -19.75
N THR A 20 -1.95 4.41 -18.57
CA THR A 20 -1.03 4.20 -17.46
C THR A 20 -1.11 2.75 -17.00
N ARG A 21 0.04 2.10 -16.86
CA ARG A 21 0.12 0.75 -16.35
C ARG A 21 0.02 0.79 -14.83
N GLU A 22 -0.98 0.12 -14.29
CA GLU A 22 -1.11 -0.10 -12.85
C GLU A 22 -0.31 -1.33 -12.43
N LYS A 23 0.31 -1.24 -11.25
CA LYS A 23 1.07 -2.32 -10.64
C LYS A 23 0.59 -2.56 -9.21
N ILE A 24 0.92 -3.73 -8.68
CA ILE A 24 0.61 -4.07 -7.30
C ILE A 24 1.85 -4.54 -6.58
N VAL A 25 1.88 -4.29 -5.28
CA VAL A 25 2.80 -4.88 -4.32
C VAL A 25 1.99 -5.26 -3.09
N SER A 26 2.31 -6.40 -2.48
CA SER A 26 1.53 -6.88 -1.34
C SER A 26 2.43 -7.47 -0.26
N ILE A 27 1.89 -7.54 0.95
CA ILE A 27 2.51 -8.18 2.10
C ILE A 27 1.47 -9.00 2.85
N THR A 28 1.87 -10.17 3.30
CA THR A 28 1.09 -11.02 4.19
C THR A 28 1.88 -11.20 5.48
N ILE A 29 1.26 -10.90 6.62
CA ILE A 29 1.86 -11.07 7.94
C ILE A 29 1.06 -12.13 8.69
N GLU A 30 1.73 -13.20 9.09
CA GLU A 30 1.13 -14.23 9.95
C GLU A 30 1.24 -13.80 11.40
N ASN A 31 0.15 -13.95 12.15
CA ASN A 31 0.03 -13.58 13.55
C ASN A 31 0.55 -12.15 13.84
N PRO A 32 -0.01 -11.14 13.16
CA PRO A 32 0.46 -9.77 13.32
C PRO A 32 0.27 -9.26 14.75
N THR A 33 1.18 -8.41 15.18
CA THR A 33 1.11 -7.74 16.48
C THR A 33 0.67 -6.28 16.33
N ALA A 34 0.53 -5.58 17.46
CA ALA A 34 0.21 -4.15 17.49
C ALA A 34 1.41 -3.24 17.18
N SER A 35 2.58 -3.80 16.90
CA SER A 35 3.83 -3.03 16.73
C SER A 35 4.71 -3.57 15.60
N GLU A 36 4.09 -4.05 14.52
CA GLU A 36 4.83 -4.40 13.33
C GLU A 36 5.39 -3.14 12.65
N ASP A 37 6.58 -3.27 12.09
CA ASP A 37 7.25 -2.22 11.32
C ASP A 37 8.10 -2.91 10.25
N ILE A 38 7.48 -3.20 9.11
CA ILE A 38 8.03 -4.10 8.09
C ILE A 38 8.16 -3.37 6.76
N ALA A 39 9.37 -3.31 6.21
CA ALA A 39 9.58 -2.81 4.87
C ALA A 39 8.97 -3.77 3.85
N ILE A 40 8.11 -3.26 2.98
CA ILE A 40 7.47 -4.03 1.91
C ILE A 40 8.38 -4.07 0.69
N CYS A 41 8.83 -2.90 0.24
CA CYS A 41 9.70 -2.78 -0.93
C CYS A 41 10.41 -1.42 -0.95
N PHE A 42 11.38 -1.31 -1.85
CA PHE A 42 12.08 -0.06 -2.16
C PHE A 42 11.68 0.39 -3.57
N PHE A 43 11.25 1.63 -3.71
CA PHE A 43 10.93 2.21 -5.00
C PHE A 43 12.12 3.04 -5.50
N PHE A 44 12.71 2.61 -6.61
CA PHE A 44 13.80 3.34 -7.26
C PHE A 44 13.30 4.57 -8.01
N SER A 45 12.05 4.56 -8.43
CA SER A 45 11.39 5.68 -9.13
C SER A 45 10.15 6.11 -8.37
N ALA A 46 9.78 7.37 -8.49
CA ALA A 46 8.58 7.89 -7.84
C ALA A 46 7.32 7.16 -8.31
N VAL A 47 6.42 6.88 -7.36
CA VAL A 47 5.14 6.23 -7.62
C VAL A 47 4.01 6.95 -6.91
N THR A 48 2.79 6.75 -7.39
CA THR A 48 1.57 7.21 -6.71
C THR A 48 0.70 6.02 -6.36
N ILE A 49 0.40 5.87 -5.07
CA ILE A 49 -0.53 4.84 -4.57
C ILE A 49 -1.94 5.25 -4.99
N LYS A 50 -2.67 4.32 -5.61
CA LYS A 50 -4.04 4.54 -6.08
C LYS A 50 -5.08 3.95 -5.14
N GLU A 51 -4.74 2.86 -4.49
CA GLU A 51 -5.67 2.12 -3.64
C GLU A 51 -4.90 1.15 -2.75
N ILE A 52 -5.41 0.94 -1.55
CA ILE A 52 -4.93 -0.09 -0.63
C ILE A 52 -6.10 -1.01 -0.33
N GLN A 53 -5.90 -2.31 -0.52
CA GLN A 53 -6.88 -3.34 -0.19
C GLN A 53 -6.31 -4.19 0.95
N ALA A 54 -7.07 -4.36 2.03
CA ALA A 54 -6.60 -5.10 3.19
C ALA A 54 -7.67 -6.02 3.76
N THR A 55 -7.27 -7.19 4.24
CA THR A 55 -8.13 -8.13 4.95
C THR A 55 -7.40 -8.70 6.17
N VAL A 56 -8.18 -9.24 7.11
CA VAL A 56 -7.68 -9.98 8.27
C VAL A 56 -8.38 -11.33 8.37
N VAL A 57 -7.70 -12.30 8.97
CA VAL A 57 -8.26 -13.61 9.30
C VAL A 57 -8.15 -13.81 10.80
N GLY A 58 -9.21 -14.34 11.41
CA GLY A 58 -9.21 -14.62 12.85
C GLY A 58 -10.61 -14.60 13.44
N THR A 59 -10.67 -14.50 14.76
CA THR A 59 -11.92 -14.42 15.53
C THR A 59 -12.07 -13.00 16.08
N SER A 60 -13.10 -12.29 15.62
CA SER A 60 -13.29 -10.87 15.92
C SER A 60 -12.00 -10.06 15.72
N PRO A 61 -11.31 -10.24 14.59
CA PRO A 61 -9.99 -9.68 14.39
C PRO A 61 -10.03 -8.18 14.06
N SER A 62 -9.06 -7.44 14.57
CA SER A 62 -8.83 -6.06 14.19
C SER A 62 -7.34 -5.74 14.27
N VAL A 63 -6.78 -5.23 13.18
CA VAL A 63 -5.41 -4.70 13.15
C VAL A 63 -5.45 -3.31 12.55
N THR A 64 -4.93 -2.33 13.28
CA THR A 64 -4.83 -0.97 12.78
C THR A 64 -3.53 -0.81 12.03
N ILE A 65 -3.61 -0.44 10.75
CA ILE A 65 -2.46 -0.21 9.89
C ILE A 65 -2.22 1.28 9.67
N ASP A 66 -0.95 1.62 9.54
CA ASP A 66 -0.49 2.99 9.30
C ASP A 66 0.75 2.95 8.39
N PRO A 67 0.56 2.64 7.09
CA PRO A 67 1.67 2.57 6.15
C PRO A 67 2.31 3.94 5.93
N TYR A 68 3.63 3.95 5.76
CA TYR A 68 4.39 5.18 5.52
C TYR A 68 5.50 4.95 4.50
N HIS A 69 6.05 6.03 3.99
CA HIS A 69 7.29 5.98 3.20
C HIS A 69 8.40 6.79 3.87
N ASN A 70 9.62 6.38 3.62
CA ASN A 70 10.81 7.06 4.13
C ASN A 70 12.03 6.71 3.27
N THR A 71 12.93 7.64 3.08
CA THR A 71 14.22 7.37 2.43
C THR A 71 15.15 6.53 3.30
N SER A 72 14.96 6.55 4.62
CA SER A 72 15.73 5.76 5.58
C SER A 72 14.87 4.67 6.21
N ARG A 73 15.31 3.41 6.10
CA ARG A 73 14.59 2.29 6.71
C ARG A 73 14.67 2.30 8.25
N SER A 74 15.76 2.76 8.80
CA SER A 74 16.02 2.70 10.25
C SER A 74 15.41 3.84 11.06
N GLY A 75 14.48 4.60 10.48
CA GLY A 75 13.65 5.53 11.23
C GLY A 75 14.27 6.87 11.56
N GLY A 76 15.32 7.27 10.89
CA GLY A 76 15.74 8.67 10.92
C GLY A 76 14.58 9.55 10.45
N GLY A 77 14.42 10.73 11.02
CA GLY A 77 13.29 11.61 10.74
C GLY A 77 12.93 11.72 9.24
N GLY A 78 11.66 11.94 8.96
CA GLY A 78 11.16 12.08 7.60
C GLY A 78 10.18 11.00 7.14
N ALA A 79 9.70 10.13 8.04
CA ALA A 79 8.59 9.24 7.74
C ALA A 79 7.34 10.06 7.42
N THR A 80 6.69 9.73 6.31
CA THR A 80 5.46 10.39 5.87
C THR A 80 4.36 9.35 5.73
N ASP A 81 3.27 9.55 6.48
CA ASP A 81 2.13 8.65 6.45
C ASP A 81 1.41 8.73 5.11
N ILE A 82 1.09 7.56 4.56
CA ILE A 82 0.38 7.46 3.28
C ILE A 82 -1.11 7.69 3.47
N LEU A 83 -1.70 7.07 4.49
CA LEU A 83 -3.12 7.25 4.81
C LEU A 83 -3.38 8.56 5.56
N ALA A 84 -4.57 9.11 5.39
CA ALA A 84 -5.00 10.30 6.13
C ALA A 84 -5.09 10.04 7.64
N SER A 85 -5.32 8.79 8.03
CA SER A 85 -5.27 8.33 9.42
C SER A 85 -5.02 6.83 9.48
N ALA A 86 -4.41 6.38 10.56
CA ALA A 86 -4.30 4.94 10.84
C ALA A 86 -5.69 4.30 10.81
N THR A 87 -5.83 3.16 10.14
CA THR A 87 -7.13 2.56 9.85
C THR A 87 -7.20 1.13 10.35
N ALA A 88 -8.24 0.81 11.12
CA ALA A 88 -8.49 -0.54 11.60
C ALA A 88 -9.03 -1.43 10.47
N ILE A 89 -8.38 -2.56 10.25
CA ILE A 89 -8.79 -3.58 9.30
C ILE A 89 -9.54 -4.66 10.06
N THR A 90 -10.81 -4.84 9.73
CA THR A 90 -11.71 -5.77 10.42
C THR A 90 -12.43 -6.71 9.44
N ASN A 91 -12.35 -6.44 8.16
CA ASN A 91 -13.05 -7.24 7.15
C ASN A 91 -12.33 -8.56 6.92
N THR A 92 -13.07 -9.67 7.07
CA THR A 92 -12.55 -11.03 6.97
C THR A 92 -12.95 -11.74 5.67
N THR A 93 -13.63 -11.07 4.76
CA THR A 93 -14.20 -11.71 3.56
C THR A 93 -13.75 -11.08 2.26
N THR A 94 -14.21 -9.85 1.98
CA THR A 94 -13.97 -9.18 0.70
C THR A 94 -12.86 -8.13 0.75
N GLY A 95 -12.38 -7.81 1.95
CA GLY A 95 -11.37 -6.77 2.16
C GLY A 95 -11.95 -5.37 2.31
N GLN A 96 -11.13 -4.48 2.87
CA GLN A 96 -11.40 -3.06 2.98
C GLN A 96 -10.60 -2.31 1.95
N ASN A 97 -11.26 -1.40 1.25
CA ASN A 97 -10.65 -0.54 0.27
C ASN A 97 -10.33 0.81 0.93
N LEU A 98 -9.06 1.19 0.94
CA LEU A 98 -8.58 2.43 1.55
C LEU A 98 -8.11 3.36 0.44
N THR A 99 -8.76 4.52 0.33
CA THR A 99 -8.47 5.54 -0.68
C THR A 99 -8.33 6.95 -0.10
N SER A 100 -8.41 7.09 1.22
CA SER A 100 -8.23 8.37 1.89
C SER A 100 -6.77 8.56 2.26
N PHE A 101 -6.04 9.34 1.46
CA PHE A 101 -4.60 9.51 1.58
C PHE A 101 -4.23 10.87 2.18
N ASN A 102 -3.17 10.87 2.99
CA ASN A 102 -2.43 12.05 3.38
C ASN A 102 -1.37 12.39 2.33
N ASP A 103 -0.55 11.39 2.00
CA ASP A 103 0.44 11.52 0.93
C ASP A 103 0.52 10.19 0.16
N ALA A 104 -0.13 10.16 -1.00
CA ALA A 104 -0.14 8.99 -1.87
C ALA A 104 1.12 8.90 -2.73
N THR A 105 1.92 9.94 -2.82
CA THR A 105 3.12 9.98 -3.67
C THR A 105 4.35 9.54 -2.87
N ILE A 106 4.97 8.46 -3.31
CA ILE A 106 6.22 7.96 -2.74
C ILE A 106 7.36 8.45 -3.62
N PRO A 107 8.28 9.27 -3.10
CA PRO A 107 9.41 9.75 -3.90
C PRO A 107 10.32 8.62 -4.36
N ALA A 108 11.12 8.88 -5.40
CA ALA A 108 12.19 7.98 -5.81
C ALA A 108 13.14 7.70 -4.62
N ASP A 109 13.76 6.52 -4.64
CA ASP A 109 14.72 6.07 -3.64
C ASP A 109 14.15 6.05 -2.20
N SER A 110 12.92 5.55 -2.09
CA SER A 110 12.19 5.47 -0.82
C SER A 110 11.69 4.06 -0.52
N TRP A 111 11.63 3.73 0.75
CA TRP A 111 11.00 2.51 1.27
C TRP A 111 9.51 2.72 1.46
N LEU A 112 8.73 1.70 1.08
CA LEU A 112 7.35 1.54 1.51
C LEU A 112 7.33 0.60 2.71
N VAL A 113 6.79 1.06 3.83
CA VAL A 113 6.80 0.34 5.09
C VAL A 113 5.37 0.17 5.61
N LEU A 114 5.04 -1.02 6.06
CA LEU A 114 3.80 -1.28 6.77
C LEU A 114 4.06 -1.25 8.28
N LYS A 115 3.32 -0.40 8.96
CA LYS A 115 3.34 -0.28 10.41
C LYS A 115 1.96 -0.64 10.94
N THR A 116 1.90 -1.36 12.05
CA THR A 116 0.68 -1.56 12.82
C THR A 116 0.76 -0.79 14.13
N THR A 117 -0.38 -0.31 14.62
CA THR A 117 -0.43 0.52 15.84
C THR A 117 -1.37 -0.04 16.91
N ALA A 118 -2.26 -0.96 16.54
CA ALA A 118 -3.17 -1.62 17.47
C ALA A 118 -3.58 -2.99 16.92
N GLN A 119 -3.90 -3.90 17.81
CA GLN A 119 -4.42 -5.22 17.47
C GLN A 119 -5.36 -5.67 18.58
N THR A 120 -6.54 -6.17 18.20
CA THR A 120 -7.52 -6.75 19.14
C THR A 120 -8.11 -8.02 18.53
N GLY A 121 -8.71 -8.85 19.39
CA GLY A 121 -9.21 -10.16 19.01
C GLY A 121 -8.08 -11.14 18.71
N THR A 122 -8.42 -12.27 18.11
CA THR A 122 -7.45 -13.24 17.62
C THR A 122 -7.22 -13.00 16.14
N VAL A 123 -6.02 -12.60 15.77
CA VAL A 123 -5.65 -12.34 14.37
C VAL A 123 -4.58 -13.34 13.95
N THR A 124 -4.87 -14.16 12.96
CA THR A 124 -3.94 -15.15 12.43
C THR A 124 -3.23 -14.68 11.18
N GLU A 125 -3.82 -13.75 10.44
CA GLU A 125 -3.24 -13.22 9.20
C GLU A 125 -3.73 -11.79 8.94
N LEU A 126 -2.82 -10.96 8.47
CA LEU A 126 -3.11 -9.65 7.86
C LEU A 126 -2.55 -9.65 6.46
N GLN A 127 -3.37 -9.32 5.47
CA GLN A 127 -2.95 -9.18 4.08
C GLN A 127 -3.23 -7.75 3.61
N VAL A 128 -2.23 -7.08 3.02
CA VAL A 128 -2.34 -5.72 2.51
C VAL A 128 -1.76 -5.67 1.10
N THR A 129 -2.53 -5.15 0.15
CA THR A 129 -2.13 -4.97 -1.24
C THR A 129 -2.22 -3.50 -1.61
N PHE A 130 -1.15 -2.98 -2.21
CA PHE A 130 -1.06 -1.61 -2.71
C PHE A 130 -1.12 -1.64 -4.23
N ARG A 131 -2.04 -0.87 -4.80
CA ARG A 131 -2.09 -0.62 -6.24
C ARG A 131 -1.49 0.75 -6.51
N TYR A 132 -0.56 0.83 -7.46
CA TYR A 132 0.18 2.06 -7.73
C TYR A 132 0.49 2.22 -9.21
N THR A 133 0.87 3.44 -9.57
CA THR A 133 1.40 3.78 -10.91
C THR A 133 2.75 4.47 -10.75
N TYR A 134 3.63 4.32 -11.73
CA TYR A 134 4.82 5.16 -11.82
C TYR A 134 4.44 6.58 -12.28
N ASP A 135 5.10 7.54 -11.69
CA ASP A 135 4.90 8.96 -12.01
C ASP A 135 5.63 9.38 -13.27
#